data_668fe2846d9ae390f4380f9fff8d6e3a
#
_entry.id   668fe2846d9ae390f4380f9fff8d6e3a
#
_cell.length_a   1.000
_cell.length_b   1.000
_cell.length_c   1.000
_cell.angle_alpha   90.00
_cell.angle_beta   90.00
_cell.angle_gamma   90.00
#
_symmetry.space_group_name_H-M   'P 1'
#
loop_
_entity.id
_entity.type
_entity.pdbx_description
1 polymer ?
#
loop_
_entity_poly.entity_id
_entity_poly.type
_entity_poly.pdbx_seq_one_letter_code
_entity_poly.pdbx_strand_id
1 'polypeptide(L)'
;MREITREARYLDNVTDIRLVGCTSKYLEMNNLRLARGRFISDKDLESADNVCIIGADTARILFPYQDPIGQFLQVEDAFYVVIGQTESKTPSAGIGGSMSAQDFNLDVYIPLATLRARIGDMVVTSRAGSREGEQVELSQITVTVRDLEQVDETADIIRALLARFHPVQDYAIVVPKELLQQAQVLQMMFNLLLVLIAGIALLVGGIGIMNIMLATVTERTREIGIRRALGAKQRDIVSQFLSETIVLSATGGLLGVFIGFLCRPAIVGTRALVGSLFPDVISSLPPNIQQLEPRLAWWSIIAAFLISVGVGVLFGLYPAQRAARMDPIEALRHE
;
A
#
# COMPACT_ATOMS: atom_id res chain seq x y z
N MET A 1 3.27 -3.17 -25.65
CA MET A 1 2.75 -4.54 -25.83
C MET A 1 1.71 -4.60 -26.94
N ARG A 2 1.44 -5.78 -27.44
CA ARG A 2 0.33 -6.05 -28.35
C ARG A 2 -0.43 -7.26 -27.85
N GLU A 3 -1.75 -7.20 -27.81
CA GLU A 3 -2.60 -8.27 -27.31
C GLU A 3 -3.59 -8.74 -28.38
N ILE A 4 -3.86 -10.05 -28.40
CA ILE A 4 -4.77 -10.69 -29.34
C ILE A 4 -5.42 -11.88 -28.61
N THR A 5 -6.72 -12.05 -28.72
CA THR A 5 -7.39 -13.24 -28.19
C THR A 5 -7.22 -14.39 -29.19
N ARG A 6 -6.75 -15.54 -28.71
CA ARG A 6 -6.50 -16.75 -29.50
C ARG A 6 -6.82 -18.01 -28.70
N GLU A 7 -6.99 -19.11 -29.42
CA GLU A 7 -7.13 -20.43 -28.84
C GLU A 7 -5.74 -21.04 -28.63
N ALA A 8 -5.48 -21.55 -27.44
CA ALA A 8 -4.29 -22.33 -27.11
C ALA A 8 -4.65 -23.78 -26.85
N ARG A 9 -3.79 -24.67 -27.33
CA ARG A 9 -4.00 -26.11 -27.25
C ARG A 9 -2.77 -26.84 -26.73
N TYR A 10 -3.01 -27.78 -25.82
CA TYR A 10 -2.02 -28.78 -25.41
C TYR A 10 -2.68 -30.15 -25.35
N LEU A 11 -2.27 -31.05 -26.25
CA LEU A 11 -2.91 -32.35 -26.45
C LEU A 11 -4.44 -32.19 -26.68
N ASP A 12 -5.26 -32.74 -25.79
CA ASP A 12 -6.72 -32.66 -25.88
C ASP A 12 -7.30 -31.44 -25.13
N ASN A 13 -6.48 -30.71 -24.36
CA ASN A 13 -6.92 -29.53 -23.61
C ASN A 13 -6.85 -28.29 -24.48
N VAL A 14 -7.93 -27.52 -24.48
CA VAL A 14 -8.07 -26.30 -25.26
C VAL A 14 -8.64 -25.20 -24.40
N THR A 15 -8.15 -23.99 -24.54
CA THR A 15 -8.69 -22.81 -23.84
C THR A 15 -8.44 -21.54 -24.64
N ASP A 16 -9.38 -20.60 -24.50
CA ASP A 16 -9.16 -19.25 -25.00
C ASP A 16 -8.18 -18.52 -24.12
N ILE A 17 -7.18 -17.94 -24.72
CA ILE A 17 -6.13 -17.18 -24.06
C ILE A 17 -6.05 -15.77 -24.63
N ARG A 18 -5.53 -14.87 -23.82
CA ARG A 18 -5.03 -13.59 -24.31
C ARG A 18 -3.52 -13.72 -24.59
N LEU A 19 -3.17 -13.75 -25.88
CA LEU A 19 -1.79 -13.77 -26.33
C LEU A 19 -1.22 -12.37 -26.30
N VAL A 20 -0.19 -12.15 -25.48
CA VAL A 20 0.43 -10.84 -25.25
C VAL A 20 1.86 -10.84 -25.74
N GLY A 21 2.08 -10.12 -26.85
CA GLY A 21 3.44 -9.81 -27.31
C GLY A 21 4.02 -8.67 -26.48
N CYS A 22 5.09 -8.94 -25.74
CA CYS A 22 5.64 -7.98 -24.80
C CYS A 22 7.17 -7.90 -24.84
N THR A 23 7.73 -6.93 -24.13
CA THR A 23 9.17 -6.74 -23.94
C THR A 23 9.63 -7.35 -22.62
N SER A 24 10.93 -7.46 -22.40
CA SER A 24 11.53 -8.01 -21.17
C SER A 24 11.09 -7.28 -19.89
N LYS A 25 10.81 -5.99 -19.97
CA LYS A 25 10.40 -5.15 -18.84
C LYS A 25 8.91 -5.29 -18.45
N TYR A 26 8.11 -6.01 -19.24
CA TYR A 26 6.67 -6.12 -19.04
C TYR A 26 6.31 -6.73 -17.69
N LEU A 27 7.06 -7.73 -17.24
CA LEU A 27 6.87 -8.40 -15.95
C LEU A 27 6.98 -7.41 -14.79
N GLU A 28 8.06 -6.62 -14.78
CA GLU A 28 8.33 -5.62 -13.74
C GLU A 28 7.28 -4.50 -13.75
N MET A 29 6.95 -3.97 -14.93
CA MET A 29 6.00 -2.87 -15.11
C MET A 29 4.58 -3.24 -14.64
N ASN A 30 4.18 -4.50 -14.80
CA ASN A 30 2.87 -4.97 -14.37
C ASN A 30 2.90 -5.65 -12.99
N ASN A 31 4.04 -5.60 -12.28
CA ASN A 31 4.21 -6.24 -10.97
C ASN A 31 3.75 -7.72 -10.99
N LEU A 32 4.15 -8.44 -12.04
CA LEU A 32 3.92 -9.87 -12.16
C LEU A 32 5.08 -10.62 -11.49
N ARG A 33 4.78 -11.76 -10.90
CA ARG A 33 5.78 -12.65 -10.30
C ARG A 33 5.79 -13.97 -11.02
N LEU A 34 6.98 -14.57 -11.11
CA LEU A 34 7.14 -15.90 -11.66
C LEU A 34 7.00 -16.94 -10.55
N ALA A 35 6.14 -17.93 -10.77
CA ALA A 35 6.05 -19.11 -9.93
C ALA A 35 7.21 -20.06 -10.23
N ARG A 36 7.56 -20.22 -11.54
CA ARG A 36 8.61 -21.13 -12.02
C ARG A 36 9.21 -20.61 -13.33
N GLY A 37 10.44 -21.07 -13.62
CA GLY A 37 11.10 -20.77 -14.89
C GLY A 37 11.68 -19.36 -14.96
N ARG A 38 11.76 -18.80 -16.17
CA ARG A 38 12.27 -17.45 -16.44
C ARG A 38 11.30 -16.65 -17.31
N PHE A 39 11.46 -15.34 -17.31
CA PHE A 39 10.73 -14.45 -18.22
C PHE A 39 11.49 -14.24 -19.55
N ILE A 40 10.86 -13.52 -20.48
CA ILE A 40 11.43 -13.10 -21.76
C ILE A 40 12.68 -12.25 -21.49
N SER A 41 13.77 -12.58 -22.11
CA SER A 41 15.01 -11.81 -22.11
C SER A 41 15.15 -10.97 -23.40
N ASP A 42 16.03 -9.99 -23.38
CA ASP A 42 16.32 -9.19 -24.57
C ASP A 42 16.85 -10.05 -25.71
N LYS A 43 17.57 -11.14 -25.42
CA LYS A 43 18.02 -12.11 -26.41
C LYS A 43 16.86 -12.82 -27.10
N ASP A 44 15.82 -13.25 -26.36
CA ASP A 44 14.64 -13.87 -26.96
C ASP A 44 13.88 -12.90 -27.87
N LEU A 45 13.93 -11.58 -27.56
CA LEU A 45 13.37 -10.52 -28.39
C LEU A 45 14.15 -10.32 -29.69
N GLU A 46 15.49 -10.26 -29.61
CA GLU A 46 16.36 -10.07 -30.75
C GLU A 46 16.33 -11.26 -31.72
N SER A 47 16.30 -12.48 -31.16
CA SER A 47 16.28 -13.71 -31.97
C SER A 47 14.87 -14.08 -32.46
N ALA A 48 13.83 -13.39 -31.99
CA ALA A 48 12.42 -13.75 -32.22
C ALA A 48 12.12 -15.21 -31.87
N ASP A 49 12.62 -15.69 -30.72
CA ASP A 49 12.52 -17.07 -30.30
C ASP A 49 11.05 -17.49 -30.06
N ASN A 50 10.71 -18.73 -30.44
CA ASN A 50 9.37 -19.28 -30.18
C ASN A 50 9.24 -19.77 -28.73
N VAL A 51 9.28 -18.86 -27.79
CA VAL A 51 9.14 -19.15 -26.35
C VAL A 51 7.91 -18.46 -25.79
N CYS A 52 7.31 -19.04 -24.78
CA CYS A 52 6.17 -18.43 -24.10
C CYS A 52 6.24 -18.61 -22.58
N ILE A 53 5.57 -17.70 -21.89
CA ILE A 53 5.30 -17.78 -20.46
C ILE A 53 3.78 -17.84 -20.30
N ILE A 54 3.30 -18.73 -19.46
CA ILE A 54 1.86 -18.96 -19.28
C ILE A 54 1.38 -18.43 -17.94
N GLY A 55 0.16 -17.92 -17.93
CA GLY A 55 -0.57 -17.50 -16.73
C GLY A 55 -0.92 -18.69 -15.82
N ALA A 56 -1.23 -18.40 -14.56
CA ALA A 56 -1.52 -19.45 -13.57
C ALA A 56 -2.73 -20.30 -13.94
N ASP A 57 -3.82 -19.69 -14.45
CA ASP A 57 -5.03 -20.44 -14.82
C ASP A 57 -4.84 -21.14 -16.16
N THR A 58 -4.15 -20.54 -17.11
CA THR A 58 -3.74 -21.21 -18.36
C THR A 58 -2.94 -22.47 -18.05
N ALA A 59 -1.99 -22.40 -17.10
CA ALA A 59 -1.22 -23.57 -16.68
C ALA A 59 -2.12 -24.66 -16.07
N ARG A 60 -3.07 -24.27 -15.21
CA ARG A 60 -3.99 -25.20 -14.55
C ARG A 60 -4.93 -25.89 -15.53
N ILE A 61 -5.41 -25.18 -16.56
CA ILE A 61 -6.34 -25.70 -17.56
C ILE A 61 -5.61 -26.61 -18.55
N LEU A 62 -4.48 -26.17 -19.10
CA LEU A 62 -3.79 -26.89 -20.16
C LEU A 62 -2.89 -28.02 -19.62
N PHE A 63 -2.28 -27.85 -18.43
CA PHE A 63 -1.33 -28.78 -17.85
C PHE A 63 -1.75 -29.25 -16.45
N PRO A 64 -2.93 -29.86 -16.25
CA PRO A 64 -3.48 -30.18 -14.92
C PRO A 64 -2.62 -31.17 -14.12
N TYR A 65 -1.84 -32.02 -14.80
CA TYR A 65 -1.10 -33.11 -14.17
C TYR A 65 0.40 -33.11 -14.51
N GLN A 66 0.88 -32.11 -15.25
CA GLN A 66 2.26 -32.08 -15.72
C GLN A 66 2.92 -30.73 -15.45
N ASP A 67 4.23 -30.72 -15.34
CA ASP A 67 4.99 -29.49 -15.30
C ASP A 67 4.98 -28.85 -16.71
N PRO A 68 4.47 -27.63 -16.85
CA PRO A 68 4.40 -26.97 -18.14
C PRO A 68 5.77 -26.55 -18.68
N ILE A 69 6.81 -26.41 -17.84
CA ILE A 69 8.12 -25.92 -18.28
C ILE A 69 8.78 -26.89 -19.23
N GLY A 70 9.22 -26.40 -20.39
CA GLY A 70 9.84 -27.19 -21.45
C GLY A 70 8.86 -27.89 -22.39
N GLN A 71 7.55 -27.83 -22.11
CA GLN A 71 6.50 -28.37 -22.99
C GLN A 71 6.22 -27.44 -24.17
N PHE A 72 5.67 -28.01 -25.24
CA PHE A 72 5.24 -27.25 -26.42
C PHE A 72 3.78 -26.87 -26.31
N LEU A 73 3.51 -25.59 -26.35
CA LEU A 73 2.15 -25.04 -26.42
C LEU A 73 1.83 -24.67 -27.86
N GLN A 74 0.74 -25.18 -28.40
CA GLN A 74 0.24 -24.79 -29.70
C GLN A 74 -0.71 -23.59 -29.53
N VAL A 75 -0.44 -22.53 -30.27
CA VAL A 75 -1.32 -21.36 -30.41
C VAL A 75 -1.57 -21.17 -31.90
N GLU A 76 -2.80 -21.42 -32.35
CA GLU A 76 -3.15 -21.54 -33.76
C GLU A 76 -2.24 -22.54 -34.51
N ASP A 77 -1.48 -22.06 -35.51
CA ASP A 77 -0.59 -22.87 -36.33
C ASP A 77 0.88 -22.85 -35.82
N ALA A 78 1.17 -22.16 -34.73
CA ALA A 78 2.51 -22.01 -34.19
C ALA A 78 2.71 -22.76 -32.86
N PHE A 79 3.92 -23.32 -32.69
CA PHE A 79 4.33 -23.98 -31.46
C PHE A 79 5.32 -23.11 -30.71
N TYR A 80 5.11 -22.99 -29.38
CA TYR A 80 5.94 -22.23 -28.47
C TYR A 80 6.43 -23.12 -27.34
N VAL A 81 7.67 -22.98 -26.94
CA VAL A 81 8.23 -23.68 -25.77
C VAL A 81 7.88 -22.88 -24.53
N VAL A 82 7.25 -23.52 -23.55
CA VAL A 82 6.95 -22.90 -22.26
C VAL A 82 8.24 -22.77 -21.45
N ILE A 83 8.68 -21.53 -21.17
CA ILE A 83 9.92 -21.23 -20.42
C ILE A 83 9.64 -20.69 -19.02
N GLY A 84 8.41 -20.33 -18.71
CA GLY A 84 8.02 -19.78 -17.42
C GLY A 84 6.51 -19.88 -17.15
N GLN A 85 6.18 -19.76 -15.89
CA GLN A 85 4.80 -19.68 -15.39
C GLN A 85 4.70 -18.53 -14.39
N THR A 86 3.66 -17.70 -14.51
CA THR A 86 3.39 -16.62 -13.53
C THR A 86 2.63 -17.15 -12.32
N GLU A 87 2.80 -16.46 -11.19
CA GLU A 87 1.94 -16.64 -10.02
C GLU A 87 0.52 -16.16 -10.31
N SER A 88 -0.47 -16.73 -9.60
CA SER A 88 -1.84 -16.24 -9.68
C SER A 88 -1.92 -14.80 -9.17
N LYS A 89 -2.51 -13.93 -9.96
CA LYS A 89 -2.74 -12.53 -9.62
C LYS A 89 -4.23 -12.24 -9.60
N THR A 90 -4.71 -11.66 -8.50
CA THR A 90 -6.10 -11.20 -8.42
C THR A 90 -6.38 -10.20 -9.54
N PRO A 91 -7.45 -10.37 -10.32
CA PRO A 91 -7.81 -9.44 -11.37
C PRO A 91 -7.88 -8.01 -10.81
N SER A 92 -7.14 -7.10 -11.41
CA SER A 92 -7.20 -5.68 -11.04
C SER A 92 -8.10 -4.94 -12.00
N ALA A 93 -8.89 -4.00 -11.49
CA ALA A 93 -9.62 -3.07 -12.34
C ALA A 93 -8.66 -2.43 -13.34
N GLY A 94 -8.99 -2.49 -14.62
CA GLY A 94 -8.12 -2.04 -15.70
C GLY A 94 -7.71 -0.58 -15.50
N ILE A 95 -6.41 -0.36 -15.34
CA ILE A 95 -5.81 0.97 -15.42
C ILE A 95 -5.57 1.19 -16.91
N GLY A 96 -6.28 2.11 -17.53
CA GLY A 96 -5.98 2.47 -18.91
C GLY A 96 -7.14 2.39 -19.90
N GLY A 97 -8.36 2.69 -19.47
CA GLY A 97 -9.50 2.91 -20.37
C GLY A 97 -10.22 1.67 -20.86
N SER A 98 -9.76 0.46 -20.59
CA SER A 98 -10.59 -0.73 -20.74
C SER A 98 -11.40 -0.94 -19.46
N MET A 99 -12.72 -0.87 -19.56
CA MET A 99 -13.66 -1.05 -18.46
C MET A 99 -13.72 -2.50 -17.95
N SER A 100 -13.02 -3.44 -18.57
CA SER A 100 -12.92 -4.83 -18.15
C SER A 100 -11.74 -5.03 -17.21
N ALA A 101 -11.97 -5.69 -16.09
CA ALA A 101 -10.92 -6.14 -15.20
C ALA A 101 -9.90 -6.96 -16.00
N GLN A 102 -8.62 -6.57 -15.94
CA GLN A 102 -7.57 -7.27 -16.66
C GLN A 102 -7.19 -8.52 -15.87
N ASP A 103 -7.52 -9.68 -16.40
CA ASP A 103 -7.16 -10.97 -15.83
C ASP A 103 -5.85 -11.47 -16.46
N PHE A 104 -4.77 -11.40 -15.70
CA PHE A 104 -3.45 -11.85 -16.11
C PHE A 104 -3.26 -13.37 -16.01
N ASN A 105 -4.22 -14.09 -15.43
CA ASN A 105 -4.08 -15.52 -15.17
C ASN A 105 -4.33 -16.36 -16.42
N LEU A 106 -5.10 -15.83 -17.39
CA LEU A 106 -5.36 -16.48 -18.68
C LEU A 106 -4.42 -16.02 -19.79
N ASP A 107 -3.41 -15.22 -19.47
CA ASP A 107 -2.47 -14.69 -20.45
C ASP A 107 -1.42 -15.71 -20.86
N VAL A 108 -0.99 -15.58 -22.10
CA VAL A 108 0.24 -16.21 -22.63
C VAL A 108 1.13 -15.10 -23.16
N TYR A 109 2.32 -14.97 -22.59
CA TYR A 109 3.30 -13.94 -22.97
C TYR A 109 4.32 -14.50 -23.95
N ILE A 110 4.53 -13.82 -25.07
CA ILE A 110 5.55 -14.16 -26.08
C ILE A 110 6.39 -12.92 -26.40
N PRO A 111 7.60 -13.05 -26.95
CA PRO A 111 8.37 -11.92 -27.41
C PRO A 111 7.60 -11.12 -28.46
N LEU A 112 7.61 -9.79 -28.38
CA LEU A 112 6.89 -8.92 -29.33
C LEU A 112 7.39 -9.13 -30.77
N ALA A 113 8.69 -9.37 -30.95
CA ALA A 113 9.26 -9.67 -32.25
C ALA A 113 8.71 -10.99 -32.84
N THR A 114 8.56 -12.02 -32.01
CA THR A 114 7.96 -13.31 -32.38
C THR A 114 6.50 -13.14 -32.80
N LEU A 115 5.73 -12.36 -32.04
CA LEU A 115 4.32 -12.08 -32.37
C LEU A 115 4.21 -11.42 -33.75
N ARG A 116 5.05 -10.39 -34.03
CA ARG A 116 5.09 -9.72 -35.31
C ARG A 116 5.51 -10.65 -36.47
N ALA A 117 6.53 -11.49 -36.25
CA ALA A 117 7.03 -12.40 -37.24
C ALA A 117 6.06 -13.53 -37.60
N ARG A 118 5.25 -14.02 -36.63
CA ARG A 118 4.36 -15.17 -36.80
C ARG A 118 2.94 -14.79 -37.17
N ILE A 119 2.39 -13.74 -36.56
CA ILE A 119 0.99 -13.34 -36.71
C ILE A 119 0.86 -12.11 -37.63
N GLY A 120 1.93 -11.29 -37.72
CA GLY A 120 1.91 -10.05 -38.50
C GLY A 120 1.16 -8.93 -37.78
N ASP A 121 1.13 -7.73 -38.37
CA ASP A 121 0.51 -6.55 -37.77
C ASP A 121 -0.97 -6.36 -38.17
N MET A 122 -1.48 -7.19 -39.09
CA MET A 122 -2.87 -7.11 -39.58
C MET A 122 -3.76 -8.08 -38.78
N VAL A 123 -4.74 -7.54 -38.09
CA VAL A 123 -5.81 -8.31 -37.43
C VAL A 123 -7.01 -8.31 -38.34
N VAL A 124 -7.37 -9.46 -38.90
CA VAL A 124 -8.55 -9.61 -39.73
C VAL A 124 -9.67 -10.19 -38.88
N THR A 125 -10.66 -9.38 -38.58
CA THR A 125 -11.88 -9.83 -37.89
C THR A 125 -12.94 -10.14 -38.93
N SER A 126 -13.30 -11.42 -39.04
CA SER A 126 -14.35 -11.88 -39.95
C SER A 126 -15.66 -12.05 -39.17
N ARG A 127 -16.62 -11.17 -39.40
CA ARG A 127 -18.02 -11.36 -38.95
C ARG A 127 -18.91 -11.68 -40.11
N ALA A 128 -20.03 -12.32 -39.86
CA ALA A 128 -20.95 -12.72 -40.91
C ALA A 128 -21.33 -11.51 -41.82
N GLY A 129 -20.78 -11.48 -43.05
CA GLY A 129 -21.04 -10.46 -44.05
C GLY A 129 -20.03 -9.29 -44.16
N SER A 130 -19.06 -9.17 -43.26
CA SER A 130 -17.99 -8.15 -43.38
C SER A 130 -16.63 -8.72 -42.98
N ARG A 131 -15.60 -8.32 -43.72
CA ARG A 131 -14.19 -8.52 -43.34
C ARG A 131 -13.63 -7.15 -43.05
N GLU A 132 -13.30 -6.90 -41.79
CA GLU A 132 -12.60 -5.71 -41.36
C GLU A 132 -11.15 -6.10 -41.05
N GLY A 133 -10.21 -5.49 -41.74
CA GLY A 133 -8.78 -5.61 -41.45
C GLY A 133 -8.32 -4.37 -40.71
N GLU A 134 -7.86 -4.52 -39.49
CA GLU A 134 -7.28 -3.46 -38.71
C GLU A 134 -5.77 -3.69 -38.59
N GLN A 135 -4.96 -2.70 -38.92
CA GLN A 135 -3.52 -2.76 -38.73
C GLN A 135 -3.20 -2.20 -37.34
N VAL A 136 -2.82 -3.09 -36.42
CA VAL A 136 -2.44 -2.72 -35.06
C VAL A 136 -0.99 -3.12 -34.81
N GLU A 137 -0.11 -2.15 -34.80
CA GLU A 137 1.30 -2.39 -34.48
C GLU A 137 1.52 -2.61 -33.00
N LEU A 138 0.87 -1.79 -32.15
CA LEU A 138 0.92 -1.84 -30.69
C LEU A 138 -0.45 -1.54 -30.12
N SER A 139 -0.95 -2.39 -29.23
CA SER A 139 -2.21 -2.16 -28.51
C SER A 139 -2.03 -1.17 -27.36
N GLN A 140 -0.85 -1.17 -26.73
CA GLN A 140 -0.56 -0.31 -25.60
C GLN A 140 0.93 -0.05 -25.44
N ILE A 141 1.26 1.20 -25.11
CA ILE A 141 2.60 1.63 -24.67
C ILE A 141 2.47 2.06 -23.21
N THR A 142 3.20 1.42 -22.32
CA THR A 142 3.24 1.79 -20.90
C THR A 142 4.56 2.48 -20.61
N VAL A 143 4.49 3.64 -20.00
CA VAL A 143 5.66 4.44 -19.61
C VAL A 143 5.71 4.53 -18.09
N THR A 144 6.85 4.18 -17.50
CA THR A 144 7.09 4.30 -16.06
C THR A 144 7.79 5.63 -15.78
N VAL A 145 7.21 6.43 -14.90
CA VAL A 145 7.78 7.69 -14.41
C VAL A 145 8.32 7.47 -13.01
N ARG A 146 9.46 8.10 -12.68
CA ARG A 146 10.13 7.93 -11.39
C ARG A 146 9.32 8.53 -10.24
N ASP A 147 8.84 9.76 -10.44
CA ASP A 147 8.17 10.55 -9.41
C ASP A 147 6.76 10.95 -9.85
N LEU A 148 5.83 10.94 -8.89
CA LEU A 148 4.42 11.27 -9.15
C LEU A 148 4.22 12.69 -9.69
N GLU A 149 5.09 13.62 -9.26
CA GLU A 149 5.05 15.03 -9.66
C GLU A 149 5.39 15.23 -11.14
N GLN A 150 6.19 14.34 -11.72
CA GLN A 150 6.64 14.40 -13.11
C GLN A 150 5.65 13.72 -14.09
N VAL A 151 4.58 13.09 -13.59
CA VAL A 151 3.64 12.34 -14.43
C VAL A 151 2.93 13.25 -15.42
N ASP A 152 2.47 14.44 -14.99
CA ASP A 152 1.76 15.36 -15.85
C ASP A 152 2.68 15.92 -16.96
N GLU A 153 3.88 16.36 -16.58
CA GLU A 153 4.87 16.87 -17.52
C GLU A 153 5.26 15.81 -18.55
N THR A 154 5.47 14.57 -18.10
CA THR A 154 5.76 13.43 -18.98
C THR A 154 4.59 13.14 -19.91
N ALA A 155 3.36 13.19 -19.42
CA ALA A 155 2.16 12.98 -20.23
C ALA A 155 2.00 14.08 -21.30
N ASP A 156 2.31 15.34 -20.96
CA ASP A 156 2.26 16.46 -21.91
C ASP A 156 3.34 16.33 -23.00
N ILE A 157 4.55 15.89 -22.63
CA ILE A 157 5.61 15.62 -23.61
C ILE A 157 5.19 14.47 -24.55
N ILE A 158 4.65 13.38 -24.02
CA ILE A 158 4.15 12.26 -24.83
C ILE A 158 3.03 12.72 -25.76
N ARG A 159 2.09 13.53 -25.26
CA ARG A 159 1.00 14.09 -26.07
C ARG A 159 1.52 14.93 -27.23
N ALA A 160 2.50 15.79 -26.96
CA ALA A 160 3.12 16.62 -27.98
C ALA A 160 3.87 15.80 -29.03
N LEU A 161 4.58 14.75 -28.61
CA LEU A 161 5.27 13.83 -29.52
C LEU A 161 4.29 13.05 -30.40
N LEU A 162 3.25 12.44 -29.81
CA LEU A 162 2.25 11.71 -30.56
C LEU A 162 1.50 12.60 -31.54
N ALA A 163 1.09 13.80 -31.13
CA ALA A 163 0.42 14.75 -32.02
C ALA A 163 1.28 15.17 -33.21
N ARG A 164 2.61 15.15 -33.05
CA ARG A 164 3.54 15.47 -34.14
C ARG A 164 3.71 14.35 -35.16
N PHE A 165 3.68 13.09 -34.71
CA PHE A 165 3.99 11.93 -35.55
C PHE A 165 2.75 11.16 -36.01
N HIS A 166 1.60 11.34 -35.32
CA HIS A 166 0.31 10.73 -35.66
C HIS A 166 -0.67 11.80 -36.13
N PRO A 167 -0.78 12.04 -37.44
CA PRO A 167 -1.70 13.04 -38.00
C PRO A 167 -3.17 12.67 -37.81
N VAL A 168 -3.47 11.39 -37.65
CA VAL A 168 -4.78 10.87 -37.27
C VAL A 168 -4.71 10.49 -35.78
N GLN A 169 -5.67 10.93 -35.01
CA GLN A 169 -5.73 10.61 -33.58
C GLN A 169 -6.24 9.17 -33.40
N ASP A 170 -5.33 8.21 -33.48
CA ASP A 170 -5.55 6.78 -33.31
C ASP A 170 -5.13 6.27 -31.92
N TYR A 171 -4.85 7.17 -31.00
CA TYR A 171 -4.38 6.88 -29.66
C TYR A 171 -5.19 7.62 -28.57
N ALA A 172 -5.22 7.02 -27.37
CA ALA A 172 -5.72 7.66 -26.15
C ALA A 172 -4.61 7.62 -25.07
N ILE A 173 -4.37 8.75 -24.41
CA ILE A 173 -3.43 8.84 -23.31
C ILE A 173 -4.22 8.75 -22.01
N VAL A 174 -3.98 7.72 -21.24
CA VAL A 174 -4.61 7.50 -19.94
C VAL A 174 -3.58 7.70 -18.85
N VAL A 175 -3.80 8.71 -18.03
CA VAL A 175 -2.99 8.98 -16.84
C VAL A 175 -3.84 8.63 -15.61
N PRO A 176 -3.51 7.57 -14.85
CA PRO A 176 -4.32 7.15 -13.70
C PRO A 176 -4.16 8.07 -12.48
N LYS A 177 -4.01 9.37 -12.72
CA LYS A 177 -3.76 10.39 -11.70
C LYS A 177 -4.96 10.57 -10.77
N GLU A 178 -6.17 10.57 -11.32
CA GLU A 178 -7.39 10.72 -10.51
C GLU A 178 -7.54 9.64 -9.47
N LEU A 179 -7.24 8.38 -9.82
CA LEU A 179 -7.24 7.26 -8.88
C LEU A 179 -6.18 7.42 -7.79
N LEU A 180 -4.98 7.88 -8.16
CA LEU A 180 -3.90 8.15 -7.20
C LEU A 180 -4.25 9.32 -6.29
N GLN A 181 -4.84 10.39 -6.82
CA GLN A 181 -5.31 11.54 -6.03
C GLN A 181 -6.44 11.13 -5.08
N GLN A 182 -7.42 10.34 -5.53
CA GLN A 182 -8.47 9.81 -4.67
C GLN A 182 -7.90 8.96 -3.53
N ALA A 183 -6.91 8.08 -3.83
CA ALA A 183 -6.24 7.29 -2.81
C ALA A 183 -5.49 8.16 -1.79
N GLN A 184 -4.80 9.23 -2.24
CA GLN A 184 -4.11 10.18 -1.36
C GLN A 184 -5.10 10.97 -0.49
N VAL A 185 -6.21 11.45 -1.05
CA VAL A 185 -7.27 12.15 -0.30
C VAL A 185 -7.86 11.21 0.75
N LEU A 186 -8.17 9.97 0.38
CA LEU A 186 -8.69 8.97 1.31
C LEU A 186 -7.70 8.70 2.44
N GLN A 187 -6.41 8.54 2.14
CA GLN A 187 -5.36 8.36 3.13
C GLN A 187 -5.25 9.57 4.07
N MET A 188 -5.36 10.80 3.52
CA MET A 188 -5.35 12.03 4.31
C MET A 188 -6.56 12.09 5.26
N MET A 189 -7.76 11.71 4.78
CA MET A 189 -8.96 11.64 5.60
C MET A 189 -8.82 10.62 6.75
N PHE A 190 -8.28 9.44 6.48
CA PHE A 190 -7.99 8.46 7.54
C PHE A 190 -6.97 8.97 8.54
N ASN A 191 -5.89 9.60 8.08
CA ASN A 191 -4.89 10.19 8.96
C ASN A 191 -5.50 11.27 9.86
N LEU A 192 -6.35 12.15 9.30
CA LEU A 192 -7.05 13.17 10.06
C LEU A 192 -7.96 12.55 11.12
N LEU A 193 -8.72 11.52 10.77
CA LEU A 193 -9.60 10.80 11.70
C LEU A 193 -8.79 10.20 12.86
N LEU A 194 -7.65 9.54 12.56
CA LEU A 194 -6.78 8.97 13.58
C LEU A 194 -6.19 10.04 14.51
N VAL A 195 -5.78 11.19 13.95
CA VAL A 195 -5.29 12.34 14.72
C VAL A 195 -6.37 12.91 15.63
N LEU A 196 -7.62 13.01 15.14
CA LEU A 196 -8.75 13.46 15.96
C LEU A 196 -9.03 12.49 17.11
N ILE A 197 -9.07 11.19 16.85
CA ILE A 197 -9.27 10.18 17.91
C ILE A 197 -8.15 10.25 18.96
N ALA A 198 -6.91 10.33 18.50
CA ALA A 198 -5.74 10.47 19.38
C ALA A 198 -5.81 11.78 20.17
N GLY A 199 -6.22 12.89 19.56
CA GLY A 199 -6.39 14.18 20.22
C GLY A 199 -7.45 14.15 21.32
N ILE A 200 -8.60 13.52 21.06
CA ILE A 200 -9.65 13.33 22.06
C ILE A 200 -9.15 12.46 23.21
N ALA A 201 -8.45 11.35 22.93
CA ALA A 201 -7.90 10.48 23.95
C ALA A 201 -6.88 11.21 24.84
N LEU A 202 -6.01 12.04 24.23
CA LEU A 202 -5.04 12.88 24.95
C LEU A 202 -5.73 13.93 25.82
N LEU A 203 -6.80 14.56 25.32
CA LEU A 203 -7.57 15.54 26.05
C LEU A 203 -8.25 14.91 27.29
N VAL A 204 -8.88 13.76 27.11
CA VAL A 204 -9.51 13.00 28.21
C VAL A 204 -8.46 12.56 29.24
N GLY A 205 -7.31 12.05 28.77
CA GLY A 205 -6.18 11.68 29.62
C GLY A 205 -5.61 12.88 30.38
N GLY A 206 -5.49 14.04 29.73
CA GLY A 206 -5.05 15.29 30.34
C GLY A 206 -6.01 15.79 31.45
N ILE A 207 -7.31 15.72 31.18
CA ILE A 207 -8.32 16.03 32.20
C ILE A 207 -8.21 15.06 33.39
N GLY A 208 -7.94 13.78 33.11
CA GLY A 208 -7.67 12.78 34.17
C GLY A 208 -6.47 13.16 35.04
N ILE A 209 -5.35 13.58 34.44
CA ILE A 209 -4.15 14.08 35.16
C ILE A 209 -4.54 15.30 36.02
N MET A 210 -5.25 16.26 35.43
CA MET A 210 -5.69 17.47 36.15
C MET A 210 -6.55 17.12 37.37
N ASN A 211 -7.49 16.19 37.24
CA ASN A 211 -8.37 15.80 38.33
C ASN A 211 -7.60 15.08 39.45
N ILE A 212 -6.69 14.18 39.11
CA ILE A 212 -5.83 13.50 40.10
C ILE A 212 -4.96 14.53 40.84
N MET A 213 -4.37 15.47 40.11
CA MET A 213 -3.53 16.51 40.70
C MET A 213 -4.34 17.43 41.62
N LEU A 214 -5.58 17.81 41.26
CA LEU A 214 -6.43 18.61 42.12
C LEU A 214 -6.78 17.85 43.42
N ALA A 215 -7.08 16.55 43.35
CA ALA A 215 -7.29 15.72 44.51
C ALA A 215 -6.03 15.66 45.41
N THR A 216 -4.86 15.40 44.81
CA THR A 216 -3.57 15.37 45.54
C THR A 216 -3.26 16.71 46.19
N VAL A 217 -3.52 17.84 45.52
CA VAL A 217 -3.37 19.18 46.12
C VAL A 217 -4.29 19.38 47.30
N THR A 218 -5.57 18.93 47.24
CA THR A 218 -6.50 19.03 48.35
C THR A 218 -6.07 18.17 49.53
N GLU A 219 -5.63 16.94 49.32
CA GLU A 219 -5.12 16.05 50.37
C GLU A 219 -3.85 16.61 51.05
N ARG A 220 -2.97 17.28 50.30
CA ARG A 220 -1.70 17.86 50.80
C ARG A 220 -1.83 19.35 51.18
N THR A 221 -3.04 19.91 51.30
CA THR A 221 -3.26 21.33 51.55
C THR A 221 -2.52 21.83 52.80
N ARG A 222 -2.56 21.08 53.91
CA ARG A 222 -1.89 21.43 55.16
C ARG A 222 -0.35 21.44 55.01
N GLU A 223 0.21 20.49 54.32
CA GLU A 223 1.63 20.38 54.04
C GLU A 223 2.14 21.59 53.21
N ILE A 224 1.38 21.95 52.16
CA ILE A 224 1.65 23.11 51.30
C ILE A 224 1.57 24.39 52.16
N GLY A 225 0.57 24.52 53.01
CA GLY A 225 0.40 25.64 53.94
C GLY A 225 1.60 25.82 54.86
N ILE A 226 2.08 24.74 55.50
CA ILE A 226 3.27 24.75 56.35
C ILE A 226 4.54 25.22 55.58
N ARG A 227 4.77 24.65 54.41
CA ARG A 227 5.95 25.07 53.58
C ARG A 227 5.88 26.54 53.21
N ARG A 228 4.67 27.02 52.83
CA ARG A 228 4.45 28.43 52.49
C ARG A 228 4.65 29.35 53.69
N ALA A 229 4.16 28.97 54.91
CA ALA A 229 4.36 29.70 56.15
C ALA A 229 5.83 29.77 56.55
N LEU A 230 6.64 28.75 56.26
CA LEU A 230 8.06 28.68 56.48
C LEU A 230 8.89 29.45 55.40
N GLY A 231 8.24 30.10 54.43
CA GLY A 231 8.85 30.97 53.46
C GLY A 231 9.14 30.37 52.08
N ALA A 232 8.60 29.19 51.76
CA ALA A 232 8.73 28.63 50.40
C ALA A 232 8.11 29.55 49.36
N LYS A 233 8.81 29.80 48.27
CA LYS A 233 8.30 30.62 47.16
C LYS A 233 7.24 29.87 46.39
N GLN A 234 6.31 30.59 45.76
CA GLN A 234 5.29 30.00 44.90
C GLN A 234 5.89 29.14 43.78
N ARG A 235 7.03 29.59 43.23
CA ARG A 235 7.74 28.85 42.16
C ARG A 235 8.23 27.47 42.61
N ASP A 236 8.60 27.34 43.89
CA ASP A 236 9.12 26.07 44.43
C ASP A 236 7.94 25.04 44.51
N ILE A 237 6.77 25.48 44.92
CA ILE A 237 5.56 24.65 44.94
C ILE A 237 5.16 24.27 43.52
N VAL A 238 5.10 25.24 42.59
CA VAL A 238 4.77 24.95 41.18
C VAL A 238 5.74 23.95 40.58
N SER A 239 7.06 24.14 40.77
CA SER A 239 8.07 23.24 40.22
C SER A 239 7.95 21.82 40.79
N GLN A 240 7.64 21.69 42.07
CA GLN A 240 7.43 20.38 42.71
C GLN A 240 6.27 19.61 42.06
N PHE A 241 5.08 20.23 42.01
CA PHE A 241 3.91 19.59 41.43
C PHE A 241 4.05 19.36 39.93
N LEU A 242 4.73 20.28 39.21
CA LEU A 242 4.99 20.13 37.78
C LEU A 242 5.97 18.97 37.52
N SER A 243 7.03 18.82 38.34
CA SER A 243 7.94 17.67 38.20
C SER A 243 7.24 16.33 38.44
N GLU A 244 6.31 16.26 39.42
CA GLU A 244 5.50 15.07 39.66
C GLU A 244 4.63 14.72 38.44
N THR A 245 4.02 15.74 37.83
CA THR A 245 3.21 15.57 36.60
C THR A 245 4.08 15.14 35.41
N ILE A 246 5.29 15.71 35.26
CA ILE A 246 6.22 15.33 34.21
C ILE A 246 6.62 13.85 34.37
N VAL A 247 6.96 13.41 35.57
CA VAL A 247 7.31 12.01 35.83
C VAL A 247 6.14 11.09 35.49
N LEU A 248 4.91 11.45 35.91
CA LEU A 248 3.70 10.68 35.62
C LEU A 248 3.44 10.57 34.13
N SER A 249 3.51 11.68 33.41
CA SER A 249 3.27 11.70 31.96
C SER A 249 4.42 11.05 31.17
N ALA A 250 5.66 11.15 31.63
CA ALA A 250 6.80 10.48 31.03
C ALA A 250 6.73 8.96 31.19
N THR A 251 6.34 8.46 32.37
CA THR A 251 6.11 7.02 32.58
C THR A 251 4.97 6.49 31.73
N GLY A 252 3.85 7.23 31.67
CA GLY A 252 2.73 6.91 30.77
C GLY A 252 3.13 6.93 29.30
N GLY A 253 3.91 7.93 28.89
CA GLY A 253 4.43 8.05 27.54
C GLY A 253 5.38 6.89 27.15
N LEU A 254 6.27 6.48 28.05
CA LEU A 254 7.14 5.32 27.86
C LEU A 254 6.35 4.01 27.74
N LEU A 255 5.33 3.84 28.58
CA LEU A 255 4.42 2.68 28.50
C LEU A 255 3.66 2.68 27.15
N GLY A 256 3.19 3.85 26.70
CA GLY A 256 2.53 3.99 25.42
C GLY A 256 3.46 3.62 24.24
N VAL A 257 4.72 4.08 24.27
CA VAL A 257 5.74 3.70 23.28
C VAL A 257 6.00 2.20 23.33
N PHE A 258 6.11 1.61 24.50
CA PHE A 258 6.31 0.17 24.66
C PHE A 258 5.16 -0.65 24.07
N ILE A 259 3.91 -0.25 24.34
CA ILE A 259 2.71 -0.88 23.78
C ILE A 259 2.72 -0.72 22.24
N GLY A 260 3.08 0.46 21.73
CA GLY A 260 3.23 0.69 20.29
C GLY A 260 4.26 -0.24 19.64
N PHE A 261 5.34 -0.54 20.34
CA PHE A 261 6.37 -1.49 19.87
C PHE A 261 5.84 -2.94 19.83
N LEU A 262 4.96 -3.29 20.77
CA LEU A 262 4.30 -4.60 20.82
C LEU A 262 3.22 -4.78 19.73
N CYS A 263 2.77 -3.70 19.08
CA CYS A 263 1.77 -3.77 18.03
C CYS A 263 2.22 -4.63 16.84
N ARG A 264 3.49 -4.53 16.41
CA ARG A 264 4.03 -5.32 15.31
C ARG A 264 4.01 -6.83 15.60
N PRO A 265 4.61 -7.33 16.68
CA PRO A 265 4.55 -8.76 16.99
C PRO A 265 3.13 -9.25 17.30
N ALA A 266 2.25 -8.40 17.84
CA ALA A 266 0.85 -8.74 18.05
C ALA A 266 0.11 -8.96 16.71
N ILE A 267 0.30 -8.10 15.71
CA ILE A 267 -0.30 -8.28 14.37
C ILE A 267 0.23 -9.55 13.70
N VAL A 268 1.53 -9.80 13.77
CA VAL A 268 2.12 -11.03 13.22
C VAL A 268 1.61 -12.27 13.94
N GLY A 269 1.50 -12.22 15.27
CA GLY A 269 0.99 -13.31 16.08
C GLY A 269 -0.49 -13.61 15.84
N THR A 270 -1.35 -12.58 15.78
CA THR A 270 -2.78 -12.74 15.47
C THR A 270 -2.98 -13.31 14.08
N ARG A 271 -2.18 -12.87 13.11
CA ARG A 271 -2.21 -13.40 11.74
C ARG A 271 -1.80 -14.88 11.68
N ALA A 272 -0.73 -15.27 12.39
CA ALA A 272 -0.32 -16.67 12.50
C ALA A 272 -1.42 -17.52 13.14
N LEU A 273 -2.06 -17.01 14.20
CA LEU A 273 -3.16 -17.67 14.88
C LEU A 273 -4.40 -17.82 13.98
N VAL A 274 -4.80 -16.76 13.29
CA VAL A 274 -5.93 -16.80 12.34
C VAL A 274 -5.62 -17.72 11.17
N GLY A 275 -4.37 -17.73 10.68
CA GLY A 275 -3.93 -18.64 9.61
C GLY A 275 -3.96 -20.11 10.00
N SER A 276 -3.70 -20.42 11.26
CA SER A 276 -3.78 -21.80 11.77
C SER A 276 -5.21 -22.26 12.01
N LEU A 277 -6.11 -21.34 12.42
CA LEU A 277 -7.51 -21.67 12.73
C LEU A 277 -8.45 -21.58 11.51
N PHE A 278 -8.16 -20.65 10.58
CA PHE A 278 -9.00 -20.35 9.43
C PHE A 278 -8.14 -20.12 8.17
N PRO A 279 -7.52 -21.17 7.60
CA PRO A 279 -6.63 -21.04 6.44
C PRO A 279 -7.34 -20.44 5.22
N ASP A 280 -8.63 -20.74 5.03
CA ASP A 280 -9.43 -20.26 3.90
C ASP A 280 -9.68 -18.75 3.95
N VAL A 281 -9.75 -18.17 5.14
CA VAL A 281 -9.94 -16.72 5.31
C VAL A 281 -8.69 -15.95 4.88
N ILE A 282 -7.50 -16.43 5.24
CA ILE A 282 -6.24 -15.77 4.86
C ILE A 282 -5.96 -15.93 3.37
N SER A 283 -6.24 -17.10 2.80
CA SER A 283 -6.06 -17.33 1.36
C SER A 283 -6.99 -16.48 0.49
N SER A 284 -8.16 -16.10 0.99
CA SER A 284 -9.11 -15.21 0.32
C SER A 284 -8.73 -13.72 0.40
N LEU A 285 -7.80 -13.33 1.28
CA LEU A 285 -7.36 -11.93 1.40
C LEU A 285 -6.40 -11.56 0.26
N PRO A 286 -6.50 -10.34 -0.28
CA PRO A 286 -5.54 -9.84 -1.27
C PRO A 286 -4.10 -9.93 -0.75
N PRO A 287 -3.11 -10.28 -1.61
CA PRO A 287 -1.71 -10.44 -1.22
C PRO A 287 -1.11 -9.21 -0.51
N ASN A 288 -1.57 -8.02 -0.86
CA ASN A 288 -1.15 -6.76 -0.24
C ASN A 288 -1.56 -6.68 1.24
N ILE A 289 -2.71 -7.26 1.62
CA ILE A 289 -3.17 -7.31 3.02
C ILE A 289 -2.43 -8.42 3.77
N GLN A 290 -2.15 -9.52 3.08
CA GLN A 290 -1.36 -10.61 3.65
C GLN A 290 0.07 -10.22 4.02
N GLN A 291 0.66 -9.20 3.39
CA GLN A 291 2.04 -8.75 3.59
C GLN A 291 2.14 -7.40 4.32
N LEU A 292 1.04 -6.90 4.91
CA LEU A 292 1.04 -5.66 5.67
C LEU A 292 1.97 -5.79 6.89
N GLU A 293 3.13 -5.14 6.82
CA GLU A 293 4.05 -4.98 7.94
C GLU A 293 3.99 -3.54 8.44
N PRO A 294 3.54 -3.28 9.67
CA PRO A 294 3.58 -1.94 10.24
C PRO A 294 5.04 -1.50 10.43
N ARG A 295 5.42 -0.42 9.75
CA ARG A 295 6.75 0.20 9.91
C ARG A 295 6.67 1.35 10.88
N LEU A 296 7.40 1.24 11.98
CA LEU A 296 7.53 2.33 12.95
C LEU A 296 8.59 3.31 12.46
N ALA A 297 8.19 4.57 12.32
CA ALA A 297 9.12 5.66 12.03
C ALA A 297 9.74 6.16 13.34
N TRP A 298 11.06 6.24 13.43
CA TRP A 298 11.77 6.67 14.64
C TRP A 298 11.34 8.05 15.14
N TRP A 299 11.09 8.98 14.22
CA TRP A 299 10.64 10.32 14.58
C TRP A 299 9.27 10.32 15.26
N SER A 300 8.37 9.39 14.91
CA SER A 300 7.02 9.30 15.50
C SER A 300 7.07 8.87 16.96
N ILE A 301 8.05 8.07 17.36
CA ILE A 301 8.27 7.66 18.75
C ILE A 301 8.66 8.87 19.58
N ILE A 302 9.61 9.68 19.09
CA ILE A 302 10.06 10.90 19.78
C ILE A 302 8.90 11.90 19.87
N ALA A 303 8.16 12.09 18.77
CA ALA A 303 7.02 13.00 18.74
C ALA A 303 5.91 12.57 19.73
N ALA A 304 5.55 11.28 19.76
CA ALA A 304 4.55 10.75 20.69
C ALA A 304 4.95 10.97 22.16
N PHE A 305 6.22 10.72 22.51
CA PHE A 305 6.74 10.94 23.84
C PHE A 305 6.70 12.42 24.23
N LEU A 306 7.17 13.32 23.35
CA LEU A 306 7.15 14.75 23.60
C LEU A 306 5.73 15.30 23.74
N ILE A 307 4.77 14.84 22.93
CA ILE A 307 3.37 15.22 23.01
C ILE A 307 2.80 14.74 24.36
N SER A 308 3.08 13.51 24.79
CA SER A 308 2.62 12.98 26.07
C SER A 308 3.09 13.82 27.24
N VAL A 309 4.38 14.16 27.30
CA VAL A 309 4.95 15.03 28.33
C VAL A 309 4.37 16.45 28.22
N GLY A 310 4.22 16.98 27.01
CA GLY A 310 3.62 18.30 26.78
C GLY A 310 2.19 18.42 27.29
N VAL A 311 1.38 17.39 27.07
CA VAL A 311 0.00 17.30 27.61
C VAL A 311 0.04 17.25 29.14
N GLY A 312 0.91 16.45 29.73
CA GLY A 312 1.09 16.42 31.18
C GLY A 312 1.44 17.78 31.78
N VAL A 313 2.38 18.49 31.18
CA VAL A 313 2.74 19.85 31.61
C VAL A 313 1.57 20.83 31.48
N LEU A 314 0.86 20.79 30.36
CA LEU A 314 -0.25 21.70 30.08
C LEU A 314 -1.40 21.54 31.08
N PHE A 315 -1.82 20.30 31.34
CA PHE A 315 -2.90 20.01 32.26
C PHE A 315 -2.47 20.00 33.72
N GLY A 316 -1.19 19.78 34.03
CA GLY A 316 -0.62 19.86 35.37
C GLY A 316 -0.35 21.29 35.86
N LEU A 317 -0.18 22.24 34.91
CA LEU A 317 0.14 23.62 35.24
C LEU A 317 -0.97 24.33 36.06
N TYR A 318 -2.24 24.10 35.73
CA TYR A 318 -3.37 24.71 36.39
C TYR A 318 -3.46 24.27 37.86
N PRO A 319 -3.47 22.98 38.22
CA PRO A 319 -3.52 22.56 39.64
C PRO A 319 -2.25 22.97 40.40
N ALA A 320 -1.06 22.95 39.77
CA ALA A 320 0.18 23.39 40.40
C ALA A 320 0.14 24.89 40.76
N GLN A 321 -0.38 25.74 39.89
CA GLN A 321 -0.55 27.18 40.18
C GLN A 321 -1.59 27.40 41.26
N ARG A 322 -2.67 26.64 41.28
CA ARG A 322 -3.72 26.72 42.33
C ARG A 322 -3.13 26.36 43.68
N ALA A 323 -2.34 25.30 43.78
CA ALA A 323 -1.62 24.91 44.99
C ALA A 323 -0.69 26.02 45.51
N ALA A 324 0.06 26.64 44.62
CA ALA A 324 1.01 27.69 44.97
C ALA A 324 0.38 29.01 45.42
N ARG A 325 -0.86 29.28 45.04
CA ARG A 325 -1.63 30.47 45.42
C ARG A 325 -2.48 30.31 46.67
N MET A 326 -2.50 29.14 47.31
CA MET A 326 -3.23 28.94 48.57
C MET A 326 -2.71 29.85 49.69
N ASP A 327 -3.64 30.41 50.45
CA ASP A 327 -3.32 31.20 51.65
C ASP A 327 -2.86 30.26 52.78
N PRO A 328 -1.66 30.45 53.33
CA PRO A 328 -1.11 29.62 54.40
C PRO A 328 -2.03 29.58 55.65
N ILE A 329 -2.77 30.67 55.93
CA ILE A 329 -3.63 30.77 57.09
C ILE A 329 -4.87 29.91 56.92
N GLU A 330 -5.49 29.96 55.71
CA GLU A 330 -6.64 29.11 55.37
C GLU A 330 -6.28 27.62 55.31
N ALA A 331 -5.10 27.32 54.75
CA ALA A 331 -4.61 25.94 54.62
C ALA A 331 -4.34 25.25 55.96
N LEU A 332 -4.02 26.02 57.01
CA LEU A 332 -3.79 25.54 58.37
C LEU A 332 -5.09 25.45 59.20
N ARG A 333 -6.18 26.12 58.77
CA ARG A 333 -7.48 26.16 59.46
C ARG A 333 -8.42 25.03 59.00
N HIS A 334 -8.14 24.41 57.86
CA HIS A 334 -8.92 23.25 57.39
C HIS A 334 -8.54 22.01 58.20
N GLU A 335 -9.49 21.53 59.02
CA GLU A 335 -9.52 20.19 59.59
C GLU A 335 -9.98 19.16 58.54
#